data_e7d883b61561a9b9120804210d399041
#
_entry.id   e7d883b61561a9b9120804210d399041
#
_cell.length_a   1.000
_cell.length_b   1.000
_cell.length_c   1.000
_cell.angle_alpha   90.00
_cell.angle_beta   90.00
_cell.angle_gamma   90.00
#
_symmetry.space_group_name_H-M   'P 1'
#
loop_
_entity.id
_entity.type
_entity.pdbx_description
1 polymer ?
#
loop_
_entity_poly.entity_id
_entity_poly.type
_entity_poly.pdbx_seq_one_letter_code
_entity_poly.pdbx_strand_id
1 'polypeptide(L)'
;HWLRFAIALWGGKFFLFWYCRTGHVRNDKPGMAAMRLYGDFLRYVAKPKLTIVVTGTNGKTTISALIAGVLRKEGKSVSFNDWGANHHAGVARCLLDAVDLFNRPTKDAVVVELDELISPLDLPALQPDYVVISNLARDSMLRNAHPAYIAGRLKEALAGSAHSVVIVNGDDPLSCFLGEGHRRLVFGVADQHTDPLPARADDFSICPS
;
A
#
# COMPACT_ATOMS: atom_id res chain seq x y z
N HIS A 1 9.56 25.62 1.56
CA HIS A 1 9.04 24.24 1.37
C HIS A 1 7.75 24.25 0.55
N TRP A 2 6.74 25.08 0.89
CA TRP A 2 5.43 25.11 0.22
C TRP A 2 5.52 25.35 -1.29
N LEU A 3 6.32 26.31 -1.75
CA LEU A 3 6.46 26.64 -3.18
C LEU A 3 7.01 25.46 -4.00
N ARG A 4 8.02 24.76 -3.48
CA ARG A 4 8.57 23.56 -4.14
C ARG A 4 7.55 22.42 -4.25
N PHE A 5 6.77 22.22 -3.19
CA PHE A 5 5.68 21.27 -3.19
C PHE A 5 4.60 21.64 -4.21
N ALA A 6 4.18 22.91 -4.28
CA ALA A 6 3.20 23.37 -5.25
C ALA A 6 3.67 23.16 -6.69
N ILE A 7 4.94 23.46 -6.99
CA ILE A 7 5.56 23.19 -8.30
C ILE A 7 5.52 21.69 -8.60
N ALA A 8 5.83 20.83 -7.64
CA ALA A 8 5.80 19.38 -7.79
C ALA A 8 4.37 18.86 -8.05
N LEU A 9 3.39 19.39 -7.32
CA LEU A 9 1.98 19.06 -7.50
C LEU A 9 1.49 19.47 -8.89
N TRP A 10 1.74 20.70 -9.30
CA TRP A 10 1.30 21.23 -10.61
C TRP A 10 2.02 20.52 -11.76
N GLY A 11 3.33 20.28 -11.63
CA GLY A 11 4.10 19.49 -12.61
C GLY A 11 3.57 18.07 -12.74
N GLY A 12 3.36 17.38 -11.63
CA GLY A 12 2.74 16.04 -11.62
C GLY A 12 1.34 16.03 -12.24
N LYS A 13 0.49 17.01 -11.91
CA LYS A 13 -0.85 17.17 -12.50
C LYS A 13 -0.82 17.47 -14.01
N PHE A 14 0.10 18.32 -14.46
CA PHE A 14 0.29 18.60 -15.87
C PHE A 14 0.67 17.33 -16.64
N PHE A 15 1.66 16.58 -16.15
CA PHE A 15 2.02 15.31 -16.75
C PHE A 15 0.87 14.30 -16.71
N LEU A 16 0.12 14.24 -15.61
CA LEU A 16 -1.05 13.38 -15.49
C LEU A 16 -2.09 13.71 -16.57
N PHE A 17 -2.44 14.98 -16.74
CA PHE A 17 -3.37 15.46 -17.76
C PHE A 17 -2.88 15.09 -19.17
N TRP A 18 -1.60 15.36 -19.46
CA TRP A 18 -0.99 15.06 -20.76
C TRP A 18 -1.04 13.57 -21.08
N TYR A 19 -0.62 12.72 -20.13
CA TYR A 19 -0.63 11.26 -20.34
C TYR A 19 -2.03 10.69 -20.48
N CYS A 20 -3.00 11.17 -19.72
CA CYS A 20 -4.40 10.76 -19.89
C CYS A 20 -4.93 11.15 -21.28
N ARG A 21 -4.56 12.32 -21.78
CA ARG A 21 -4.99 12.81 -23.09
C ARG A 21 -4.34 12.05 -24.26
N THR A 22 -3.14 11.54 -24.09
CA THR A 22 -2.40 10.78 -25.09
C THR A 22 -2.67 9.27 -25.04
N GLY A 23 -3.62 8.82 -24.21
CA GLY A 23 -3.99 7.41 -24.09
C GLY A 23 -3.08 6.58 -23.17
N HIS A 24 -2.07 7.20 -22.54
CA HIS A 24 -1.14 6.53 -21.65
C HIS A 24 -1.64 6.59 -20.18
N VAL A 25 -2.85 6.14 -19.94
CA VAL A 25 -3.53 6.25 -18.62
C VAL A 25 -2.78 5.48 -17.52
N ARG A 26 -2.20 4.33 -17.87
CA ARG A 26 -1.46 3.44 -16.95
C ARG A 26 0.03 3.77 -16.97
N ASN A 27 0.43 4.82 -16.26
CA ASN A 27 1.80 5.30 -16.26
C ASN A 27 2.14 5.98 -14.93
N ASP A 28 3.30 5.69 -14.38
CA ASP A 28 3.82 6.24 -13.12
C ASP A 28 4.65 7.52 -13.29
N LYS A 29 4.95 7.91 -14.54
CA LYS A 29 5.78 9.10 -14.83
C LYS A 29 5.28 10.40 -14.18
N PRO A 30 3.95 10.68 -14.08
CA PRO A 30 3.47 11.84 -13.33
C PRO A 30 3.89 11.84 -11.86
N GLY A 31 3.80 10.69 -11.20
CA GLY A 31 4.27 10.52 -9.82
C GLY A 31 5.78 10.65 -9.70
N MET A 32 6.52 10.06 -10.64
CA MET A 32 7.98 10.19 -10.70
C MET A 32 8.41 11.66 -10.87
N ALA A 33 7.73 12.42 -11.73
CA ALA A 33 7.99 13.85 -11.93
C ALA A 33 7.74 14.64 -10.63
N ALA A 34 6.62 14.40 -9.95
CA ALA A 34 6.32 15.06 -8.69
C ALA A 34 7.38 14.76 -7.62
N MET A 35 7.78 13.51 -7.47
CA MET A 35 8.79 13.11 -6.48
C MET A 35 10.20 13.60 -6.82
N ARG A 36 10.58 13.71 -8.10
CA ARG A 36 11.84 14.31 -8.50
C ARG A 36 11.91 15.81 -8.19
N LEU A 37 10.79 16.51 -8.32
CA LEU A 37 10.70 17.95 -8.00
C LEU A 37 10.65 18.18 -6.49
N TYR A 38 10.07 17.24 -5.73
CA TYR A 38 9.98 17.32 -4.28
C TYR A 38 9.98 15.92 -3.64
N GLY A 39 11.13 15.51 -3.06
CA GLY A 39 11.35 14.17 -2.52
C GLY A 39 10.33 13.75 -1.45
N ASP A 40 9.89 14.69 -0.60
CA ASP A 40 8.90 14.45 0.44
C ASP A 40 7.44 14.53 -0.06
N PHE A 41 7.19 14.41 -1.37
CA PHE A 41 5.87 14.61 -1.97
C PHE A 41 4.77 13.81 -1.28
N LEU A 42 5.02 12.53 -1.01
CA LEU A 42 4.05 11.63 -0.35
C LEU A 42 3.63 12.13 1.05
N ARG A 43 4.49 12.83 1.75
CA ARG A 43 4.20 13.35 3.09
C ARG A 43 3.26 14.57 3.03
N TYR A 44 3.39 15.42 2.01
CA TYR A 44 2.71 16.71 1.94
C TYR A 44 1.46 16.70 1.04
N VAL A 45 1.34 15.76 0.13
CA VAL A 45 0.12 15.61 -0.67
C VAL A 45 -1.02 15.20 0.26
N ALA A 46 -2.16 15.87 0.10
CA ALA A 46 -3.36 15.57 0.89
C ALA A 46 -3.88 14.15 0.57
N LYS A 47 -4.41 13.50 1.58
CA LYS A 47 -5.01 12.18 1.47
C LYS A 47 -6.53 12.29 1.56
N PRO A 48 -7.28 11.46 0.84
CA PRO A 48 -8.72 11.29 1.06
C PRO A 48 -9.03 10.89 2.51
N LYS A 49 -10.30 10.99 2.88
CA LYS A 49 -10.77 10.62 4.23
C LYS A 49 -10.53 9.15 4.58
N LEU A 50 -10.40 8.30 3.57
CA LEU A 50 -10.13 6.88 3.72
C LEU A 50 -8.90 6.52 2.91
N THR A 51 -7.81 6.18 3.59
CA THR A 51 -6.55 5.76 3.00
C THR A 51 -6.25 4.33 3.41
N ILE A 52 -6.22 3.41 2.44
CA ILE A 52 -5.98 1.98 2.65
C ILE A 52 -4.71 1.59 1.91
N VAL A 53 -3.79 0.96 2.62
CA VAL A 53 -2.58 0.35 2.04
C VAL A 53 -2.72 -1.15 2.08
N VAL A 54 -2.37 -1.83 0.99
CA VAL A 54 -2.31 -3.29 0.89
C VAL A 54 -0.88 -3.68 0.57
N THR A 55 -0.28 -4.52 1.41
CA THR A 55 1.08 -5.01 1.27
C THR A 55 1.17 -6.51 1.55
N GLY A 56 2.34 -7.09 1.36
CA GLY A 56 2.61 -8.51 1.53
C GLY A 56 3.19 -9.13 0.26
N THR A 57 3.54 -10.41 0.28
CA THR A 57 4.22 -11.07 -0.84
C THR A 57 3.25 -11.41 -1.97
N ASN A 58 2.16 -12.11 -1.68
CA ASN A 58 1.21 -12.59 -2.69
C ASN A 58 -0.21 -12.00 -2.46
N GLY A 59 -0.98 -11.86 -3.54
CA GLY A 59 -2.38 -11.47 -3.48
C GLY A 59 -2.65 -9.97 -3.34
N LYS A 60 -1.62 -9.12 -3.25
CA LYS A 60 -1.76 -7.65 -3.12
C LYS A 60 -2.73 -7.05 -4.13
N THR A 61 -2.48 -7.27 -5.41
CA THR A 61 -3.28 -6.72 -6.51
C THR A 61 -4.73 -7.18 -6.46
N THR A 62 -4.96 -8.46 -6.16
CA THR A 62 -6.32 -9.01 -6.04
C THR A 62 -7.07 -8.38 -4.87
N ILE A 63 -6.46 -8.31 -3.69
CA ILE A 63 -7.07 -7.74 -2.49
C ILE A 63 -7.34 -6.24 -2.69
N SER A 64 -6.38 -5.49 -3.23
CA SER A 64 -6.53 -4.07 -3.53
C SER A 64 -7.67 -3.81 -4.51
N ALA A 65 -7.76 -4.61 -5.58
CA ALA A 65 -8.82 -4.51 -6.57
C ALA A 65 -10.19 -4.84 -5.98
N LEU A 66 -10.30 -5.86 -5.12
CA LEU A 66 -11.53 -6.22 -4.41
C LEU A 66 -11.98 -5.08 -3.49
N ILE A 67 -11.08 -4.53 -2.67
CA ILE A 67 -11.39 -3.41 -1.77
C ILE A 67 -11.87 -2.21 -2.59
N ALA A 68 -11.12 -1.82 -3.64
CA ALA A 68 -11.51 -0.71 -4.50
C ALA A 68 -12.85 -0.96 -5.20
N GLY A 69 -13.12 -2.20 -5.63
CA GLY A 69 -14.38 -2.62 -6.25
C GLY A 69 -15.56 -2.51 -5.30
N VAL A 70 -15.42 -2.98 -4.07
CA VAL A 70 -16.47 -2.89 -3.03
C VAL A 70 -16.78 -1.43 -2.71
N LEU A 71 -15.75 -0.60 -2.48
CA LEU A 71 -15.93 0.82 -2.19
C LEU A 71 -16.64 1.55 -3.33
N ARG A 72 -16.30 1.23 -4.60
CA ARG A 72 -16.98 1.81 -5.77
C ARG A 72 -18.43 1.36 -5.87
N LYS A 73 -18.72 0.11 -5.55
CA LYS A 73 -20.09 -0.42 -5.51
C LYS A 73 -20.94 0.29 -4.44
N GLU A 74 -20.31 0.69 -3.33
CA GLU A 74 -20.93 1.51 -2.29
C GLU A 74 -21.03 3.00 -2.66
N GLY A 75 -20.80 3.37 -3.92
CA GLY A 75 -20.90 4.74 -4.43
C GLY A 75 -19.72 5.65 -4.09
N LYS A 76 -18.61 5.11 -3.58
CA LYS A 76 -17.42 5.91 -3.27
C LYS A 76 -16.57 6.16 -4.52
N SER A 77 -16.06 7.36 -4.65
CA SER A 77 -15.04 7.69 -5.63
C SER A 77 -13.67 7.23 -5.12
N VAL A 78 -13.00 6.32 -5.84
CA VAL A 78 -11.76 5.66 -5.39
C VAL A 78 -10.64 5.84 -6.39
N SER A 79 -9.50 6.38 -5.94
CA SER A 79 -8.23 6.29 -6.66
C SER A 79 -7.49 5.01 -6.25
N PHE A 80 -6.91 4.31 -7.24
CA PHE A 80 -6.25 3.02 -7.04
C PHE A 80 -5.14 2.81 -8.07
N ASN A 81 -3.99 2.27 -7.66
CA ASN A 81 -2.86 1.96 -8.55
C ASN A 81 -2.98 0.56 -9.17
N ASP A 82 -3.99 0.34 -10.01
CA ASP A 82 -4.40 -0.95 -10.58
C ASP A 82 -3.48 -1.55 -11.66
N TRP A 83 -2.38 -0.88 -11.98
CA TRP A 83 -1.46 -1.29 -13.06
C TRP A 83 -0.14 -1.91 -12.58
N GLY A 84 -0.09 -2.40 -11.33
CA GLY A 84 1.11 -3.04 -10.77
C GLY A 84 2.23 -2.07 -10.39
N ALA A 85 1.94 -0.76 -10.35
CA ALA A 85 2.90 0.26 -9.92
C ALA A 85 2.91 0.38 -8.39
N ASN A 86 3.38 -0.67 -7.72
CA ASN A 86 3.45 -0.79 -6.26
C ASN A 86 4.68 -0.12 -5.62
N HIS A 87 5.34 0.78 -6.36
CA HIS A 87 6.51 1.53 -5.93
C HIS A 87 6.20 3.03 -5.74
N HIS A 88 7.12 3.78 -5.14
CA HIS A 88 6.98 5.21 -4.79
C HIS A 88 6.27 6.07 -5.85
N ALA A 89 6.68 5.96 -7.11
CA ALA A 89 6.11 6.78 -8.18
C ALA A 89 4.66 6.39 -8.51
N GLY A 90 4.32 5.11 -8.42
CA GLY A 90 2.95 4.62 -8.59
C GLY A 90 2.03 5.12 -7.48
N VAL A 91 2.51 5.09 -6.24
CA VAL A 91 1.81 5.65 -5.07
C VAL A 91 1.59 7.16 -5.25
N ALA A 92 2.65 7.90 -5.60
CA ALA A 92 2.57 9.34 -5.86
C ALA A 92 1.57 9.67 -6.98
N ARG A 93 1.56 8.87 -8.06
CA ARG A 93 0.60 8.99 -9.16
C ARG A 93 -0.84 8.77 -8.70
N CYS A 94 -1.06 7.78 -7.83
CA CYS A 94 -2.37 7.48 -7.26
C CYS A 94 -2.89 8.66 -6.42
N LEU A 95 -2.04 9.25 -5.59
CA LEU A 95 -2.37 10.42 -4.79
C LEU A 95 -2.56 11.68 -5.65
N LEU A 96 -1.79 11.87 -6.72
CA LEU A 96 -2.03 12.94 -7.69
C LEU A 96 -3.44 12.84 -8.28
N ASP A 97 -3.94 11.64 -8.61
CA ASP A 97 -5.32 11.46 -9.08
C ASP A 97 -6.36 11.82 -8.01
N ALA A 98 -6.02 11.63 -6.75
CA ALA A 98 -6.93 11.81 -5.63
C ALA A 98 -7.08 13.25 -5.13
N VAL A 99 -6.29 14.21 -5.62
CA VAL A 99 -6.34 15.63 -5.19
C VAL A 99 -6.57 16.59 -6.36
N ASP A 100 -6.96 17.83 -6.07
CA ASP A 100 -7.03 18.93 -7.04
C ASP A 100 -5.69 19.71 -7.14
N LEU A 101 -5.68 20.81 -7.91
CA LEU A 101 -4.53 21.71 -8.06
C LEU A 101 -4.19 22.50 -6.79
N PHE A 102 -5.11 22.55 -5.84
CA PHE A 102 -4.96 23.21 -4.54
C PHE A 102 -4.65 22.24 -3.41
N ASN A 103 -4.26 20.99 -3.76
CA ASN A 103 -4.01 19.93 -2.80
C ASN A 103 -5.21 19.56 -1.92
N ARG A 104 -6.43 19.62 -2.47
CA ARG A 104 -7.65 19.23 -1.77
C ARG A 104 -8.09 17.85 -2.26
N PRO A 105 -8.45 16.92 -1.39
CA PRO A 105 -8.95 15.61 -1.79
C PRO A 105 -10.20 15.74 -2.67
N THR A 106 -10.22 15.07 -3.80
CA THR A 106 -11.33 14.97 -4.75
C THR A 106 -11.95 13.59 -4.82
N LYS A 107 -11.34 12.63 -4.13
CA LYS A 107 -11.84 11.27 -3.97
C LYS A 107 -12.25 11.01 -2.54
N ASP A 108 -13.18 10.06 -2.34
CA ASP A 108 -13.60 9.62 -1.00
C ASP A 108 -12.55 8.70 -0.37
N ALA A 109 -11.89 7.90 -1.21
CA ALA A 109 -10.90 6.94 -0.77
C ALA A 109 -9.73 6.82 -1.72
N VAL A 110 -8.60 6.38 -1.17
CA VAL A 110 -7.46 5.88 -1.93
C VAL A 110 -7.09 4.47 -1.45
N VAL A 111 -6.93 3.56 -2.39
CA VAL A 111 -6.42 2.20 -2.14
C VAL A 111 -5.06 2.09 -2.82
N VAL A 112 -4.03 1.82 -2.05
CA VAL A 112 -2.65 1.76 -2.54
C VAL A 112 -2.12 0.34 -2.37
N GLU A 113 -1.74 -0.29 -3.48
CA GLU A 113 -0.88 -1.46 -3.45
C GLU A 113 0.56 -1.01 -3.24
N LEU A 114 1.23 -1.59 -2.25
CA LEU A 114 2.58 -1.21 -1.87
C LEU A 114 3.49 -2.45 -1.75
N ASP A 115 4.66 -2.38 -2.38
CA ASP A 115 5.68 -3.43 -2.27
C ASP A 115 6.20 -3.49 -0.83
N GLU A 116 6.39 -4.69 -0.30
CA GLU A 116 6.80 -4.92 1.09
C GLU A 116 8.20 -4.37 1.40
N LEU A 117 9.09 -4.25 0.42
CA LEU A 117 10.42 -3.66 0.59
C LEU A 117 10.40 -2.13 0.59
N ILE A 118 9.38 -1.54 -0.02
CA ILE A 118 9.19 -0.08 -0.13
C ILE A 118 8.31 0.45 1.01
N SER A 119 7.44 -0.39 1.55
CA SER A 119 6.53 -0.05 2.64
C SER A 119 7.21 0.67 3.82
N PRO A 120 8.43 0.31 4.26
CA PRO A 120 9.11 1.03 5.33
C PRO A 120 9.33 2.52 5.08
N LEU A 121 9.44 2.92 3.83
CA LEU A 121 9.64 4.33 3.45
C LEU A 121 8.32 5.08 3.26
N ASP A 122 7.33 4.43 2.67
CA ASP A 122 6.10 5.08 2.24
C ASP A 122 5.00 5.07 3.32
N LEU A 123 4.89 4.02 4.13
CA LEU A 123 3.87 3.94 5.18
C LEU A 123 3.89 5.13 6.14
N PRO A 124 5.06 5.55 6.70
CA PRO A 124 5.12 6.71 7.58
C PRO A 124 4.76 8.03 6.88
N ALA A 125 4.94 8.12 5.56
CA ALA A 125 4.57 9.30 4.77
C ALA A 125 3.09 9.31 4.40
N LEU A 126 2.50 8.14 4.19
CA LEU A 126 1.09 7.97 3.82
C LEU A 126 0.16 8.12 5.01
N GLN A 127 0.57 7.69 6.20
CA GLN A 127 -0.26 7.70 7.42
C GLN A 127 -1.65 7.08 7.15
N PRO A 128 -1.74 5.81 6.69
CA PRO A 128 -3.01 5.22 6.27
C PRO A 128 -3.93 4.94 7.46
N ASP A 129 -5.25 4.92 7.21
CA ASP A 129 -6.24 4.49 8.21
C ASP A 129 -6.20 2.97 8.41
N TYR A 130 -5.96 2.23 7.32
CA TYR A 130 -5.88 0.77 7.33
C TYR A 130 -4.64 0.28 6.58
N VAL A 131 -3.98 -0.72 7.14
CA VAL A 131 -2.91 -1.48 6.50
C VAL A 131 -3.33 -2.94 6.42
N VAL A 132 -3.51 -3.46 5.22
CA VAL A 132 -3.85 -4.87 4.97
C VAL A 132 -2.58 -5.62 4.63
N ILE A 133 -2.27 -6.67 5.39
CA ILE A 133 -1.12 -7.53 5.17
C ILE A 133 -1.63 -8.90 4.71
N SER A 134 -1.39 -9.24 3.45
CA SER A 134 -1.93 -10.47 2.84
C SER A 134 -1.22 -11.72 3.36
N ASN A 135 0.08 -11.79 3.20
CA ASN A 135 0.97 -12.82 3.71
C ASN A 135 2.43 -12.39 3.52
N LEU A 136 3.35 -13.05 4.23
CA LEU A 136 4.78 -12.87 4.05
C LEU A 136 5.41 -14.23 3.78
N ALA A 137 5.67 -14.53 2.53
CA ALA A 137 6.30 -15.75 2.08
C ALA A 137 7.63 -15.44 1.39
N ARG A 138 8.45 -16.47 1.22
CA ARG A 138 9.66 -16.36 0.42
C ARG A 138 9.27 -16.17 -1.04
N ASP A 139 9.61 -15.04 -1.62
CA ASP A 139 9.44 -14.83 -3.06
C ASP A 139 10.45 -15.70 -3.81
N SER A 140 9.95 -16.63 -4.65
CA SER A 140 10.76 -17.56 -5.44
C SER A 140 11.56 -16.88 -6.56
N MET A 141 11.28 -15.62 -6.84
CA MET A 141 11.82 -14.86 -7.96
C MET A 141 12.82 -13.79 -7.50
N LEU A 142 14.08 -14.18 -7.26
CA LEU A 142 15.26 -13.29 -7.25
C LEU A 142 15.32 -12.11 -6.25
N ARG A 143 14.33 -11.86 -5.44
CA ARG A 143 14.39 -10.90 -4.34
C ARG A 143 14.82 -11.61 -3.07
N ASN A 144 16.13 -11.66 -2.82
CA ASN A 144 16.79 -12.44 -1.77
C ASN A 144 16.52 -11.97 -0.32
N ALA A 145 15.42 -11.28 -0.04
CA ALA A 145 15.14 -10.88 1.33
C ALA A 145 14.42 -12.01 2.08
N HIS A 146 15.02 -12.45 3.20
CA HIS A 146 14.39 -13.43 4.08
C HIS A 146 13.08 -12.84 4.66
N PRO A 147 11.96 -13.60 4.73
CA PRO A 147 10.68 -13.11 5.22
C PRO A 147 10.76 -12.42 6.60
N ALA A 148 11.59 -12.95 7.51
CA ALA A 148 11.81 -12.31 8.81
C ALA A 148 12.46 -10.92 8.71
N TYR A 149 13.34 -10.68 7.73
CA TYR A 149 13.89 -9.35 7.48
C TYR A 149 12.81 -8.38 6.99
N ILE A 150 11.96 -8.84 6.06
CA ILE A 150 10.82 -8.07 5.55
C ILE A 150 9.86 -7.73 6.70
N ALA A 151 9.54 -8.73 7.54
CA ALA A 151 8.69 -8.54 8.71
C ALA A 151 9.28 -7.50 9.67
N GLY A 152 10.59 -7.56 9.96
CA GLY A 152 11.26 -6.55 10.80
C GLY A 152 11.12 -5.14 10.23
N ARG A 153 11.35 -4.97 8.92
CA ARG A 153 11.21 -3.67 8.25
C ARG A 153 9.78 -3.15 8.23
N LEU A 154 8.80 -4.03 8.02
CA LEU A 154 7.38 -3.67 8.07
C LEU A 154 6.95 -3.28 9.49
N LYS A 155 7.45 -3.98 10.52
CA LYS A 155 7.18 -3.65 11.93
C LYS A 155 7.68 -2.24 12.27
N GLU A 156 8.90 -1.88 11.83
CA GLU A 156 9.42 -0.51 11.97
C GLU A 156 8.53 0.53 11.27
N ALA A 157 8.06 0.22 10.07
CA ALA A 157 7.19 1.12 9.30
C ALA A 157 5.82 1.33 9.98
N LEU A 158 5.25 0.25 10.50
CA LEU A 158 3.97 0.29 11.22
C LEU A 158 4.09 1.11 12.51
N ALA A 159 5.21 1.03 13.23
CA ALA A 159 5.46 1.87 14.39
C ALA A 159 5.38 3.37 14.07
N GLY A 160 5.77 3.78 12.85
CA GLY A 160 5.59 5.15 12.34
C GLY A 160 4.15 5.54 11.98
N SER A 161 3.20 4.57 12.03
CA SER A 161 1.78 4.73 11.68
C SER A 161 0.88 4.13 12.77
N ALA A 162 1.14 4.46 14.02
CA ALA A 162 0.51 3.84 15.20
C ALA A 162 -1.02 3.99 15.29
N HIS A 163 -1.61 4.96 14.57
CA HIS A 163 -3.06 5.16 14.50
C HIS A 163 -3.76 4.17 13.56
N SER A 164 -3.01 3.57 12.64
CA SER A 164 -3.56 2.66 11.64
C SER A 164 -4.16 1.40 12.27
N VAL A 165 -5.26 0.93 11.70
CA VAL A 165 -5.78 -0.42 11.98
C VAL A 165 -5.08 -1.40 11.06
N VAL A 166 -4.42 -2.40 11.63
CA VAL A 166 -3.71 -3.43 10.85
C VAL A 166 -4.63 -4.63 10.64
N ILE A 167 -4.87 -4.98 9.38
CA ILE A 167 -5.70 -6.13 9.00
C ILE A 167 -4.74 -7.25 8.57
N VAL A 168 -4.69 -8.31 9.34
CA VAL A 168 -3.70 -9.39 9.21
C VAL A 168 -4.34 -10.71 8.78
N ASN A 169 -3.59 -11.51 8.05
CA ASN A 169 -3.97 -12.87 7.74
C ASN A 169 -3.68 -13.80 8.93
N GLY A 170 -4.72 -14.40 9.50
CA GLY A 170 -4.63 -15.33 10.63
C GLY A 170 -3.97 -16.65 10.29
N ASP A 171 -3.93 -17.00 9.00
CA ASP A 171 -3.30 -18.24 8.51
C ASP A 171 -1.80 -18.05 8.21
N ASP A 172 -1.27 -16.82 8.38
CA ASP A 172 0.13 -16.49 8.22
C ASP A 172 0.72 -15.96 9.55
N PRO A 173 1.59 -16.73 10.24
CA PRO A 173 2.17 -16.34 11.52
C PRO A 173 2.91 -15.00 11.49
N LEU A 174 3.61 -14.69 10.40
CA LEU A 174 4.32 -13.41 10.27
C LEU A 174 3.38 -12.23 10.12
N SER A 175 2.30 -12.40 9.36
CA SER A 175 1.26 -11.38 9.26
C SER A 175 0.67 -11.09 10.64
N CYS A 176 0.34 -12.14 11.39
CA CYS A 176 -0.17 -12.03 12.77
C CYS A 176 0.80 -11.28 13.69
N PHE A 177 2.09 -11.63 13.64
CA PHE A 177 3.14 -10.98 14.43
C PHE A 177 3.24 -9.47 14.13
N LEU A 178 3.08 -9.08 12.88
CA LEU A 178 3.11 -7.67 12.49
C LEU A 178 1.93 -6.86 13.07
N GLY A 179 0.81 -7.49 13.33
CA GLY A 179 -0.35 -6.86 13.95
C GLY A 179 -0.22 -6.63 15.45
N GLU A 180 0.81 -7.17 16.10
CA GLU A 180 1.02 -7.00 17.54
C GLU A 180 1.33 -5.55 17.91
N GLY A 181 0.71 -5.08 18.99
CA GLY A 181 0.85 -3.69 19.44
C GLY A 181 0.00 -2.67 18.68
N HIS A 182 -0.76 -3.09 17.65
CA HIS A 182 -1.69 -2.25 16.91
C HIS A 182 -3.15 -2.63 17.16
N ARG A 183 -4.07 -1.71 16.89
CA ARG A 183 -5.47 -2.09 16.67
C ARG A 183 -5.51 -3.02 15.46
N ARG A 184 -5.95 -4.25 15.64
CA ARG A 184 -5.91 -5.25 14.56
C ARG A 184 -7.26 -5.89 14.30
N LEU A 185 -7.48 -6.26 13.05
CA LEU A 185 -8.51 -7.16 12.58
C LEU A 185 -7.82 -8.37 11.97
N VAL A 186 -8.40 -9.54 12.16
CA VAL A 186 -7.83 -10.80 11.65
C VAL A 186 -8.81 -11.38 10.64
N PHE A 187 -8.32 -11.76 9.46
CA PHE A 187 -9.05 -12.58 8.50
C PHE A 187 -8.32 -13.90 8.31
N GLY A 188 -9.03 -14.93 7.92
CA GLY A 188 -8.45 -16.26 7.68
C GLY A 188 -9.55 -17.26 7.31
N VAL A 189 -9.15 -18.45 6.97
CA VAL A 189 -10.06 -19.57 6.70
C VAL A 189 -10.32 -20.29 8.01
N ALA A 190 -11.51 -20.12 8.57
CA ALA A 190 -11.94 -20.92 9.72
C ALA A 190 -12.28 -22.33 9.25
N ASP A 191 -11.35 -23.27 9.38
CA ASP A 191 -11.59 -24.66 9.11
C ASP A 191 -11.90 -25.40 10.42
N GLN A 192 -13.12 -25.93 10.52
CA GLN A 192 -13.56 -26.74 11.68
C GLN A 192 -13.20 -28.22 11.52
N HIS A 193 -12.61 -28.65 10.41
CA HIS A 193 -12.41 -30.07 10.05
C HIS A 193 -11.08 -30.36 9.35
N THR A 194 -10.01 -29.65 9.64
CA THR A 194 -8.71 -30.04 9.08
C THR A 194 -8.06 -31.15 9.88
N ASP A 195 -7.92 -32.33 9.26
CA ASP A 195 -6.73 -33.13 9.48
C ASP A 195 -5.48 -32.24 9.28
N PRO A 196 -4.47 -32.33 10.15
CA PRO A 196 -3.27 -31.51 9.99
C PRO A 196 -2.70 -31.77 8.60
N LEU A 197 -2.90 -30.79 7.69
CA LEU A 197 -2.23 -30.85 6.39
C LEU A 197 -0.74 -31.00 6.65
N PRO A 198 -0.06 -31.92 5.93
CA PRO A 198 1.37 -32.01 6.04
C PRO A 198 1.94 -30.62 5.76
N ALA A 199 2.68 -30.10 6.74
CA ALA A 199 3.29 -28.79 6.63
C ALA A 199 3.97 -28.68 5.25
N ARG A 200 3.50 -27.75 4.41
CA ARG A 200 4.25 -27.35 3.23
C ARG A 200 5.60 -26.92 3.75
N ALA A 201 6.69 -27.26 3.05
CA ALA A 201 8.05 -26.93 3.40
C ALA A 201 8.10 -25.51 3.97
N ASP A 202 8.19 -25.44 5.30
CA ASP A 202 7.90 -24.24 6.03
C ASP A 202 9.05 -23.28 5.86
N ASP A 203 8.76 -22.08 5.40
CA ASP A 203 9.71 -20.97 5.47
C ASP A 203 10.03 -20.63 6.95
N PHE A 204 9.30 -21.25 7.89
CA PHE A 204 9.44 -21.04 9.34
C PHE A 204 9.27 -22.34 10.12
N SER A 205 10.34 -22.76 10.77
CA SER A 205 10.32 -23.87 11.73
C SER A 205 9.99 -23.44 13.16
N ILE A 206 9.88 -22.14 13.43
CA ILE A 206 9.67 -21.59 14.79
C ILE A 206 8.71 -20.38 14.70
N CYS A 207 7.68 -20.38 15.56
CA CYS A 207 6.83 -19.20 15.76
C CYS A 207 7.68 -18.01 16.23
N PRO A 208 7.62 -16.84 15.61
CA PRO A 208 8.29 -15.65 16.12
C PRO A 208 7.53 -15.14 17.37
N SER A 209 7.86 -15.67 18.53
CA SER A 209 7.35 -15.21 19.83
C SER A 209 8.23 -14.13 20.42
#